data_2a7b3cec257cf70cb58dbfbaf744dd87
#
_entry.id   2a7b3cec257cf70cb58dbfbaf744dd87
#
_cell.length_a   1.000
_cell.length_b   1.000
_cell.length_c   1.000
_cell.angle_alpha   90.00
_cell.angle_beta   90.00
_cell.angle_gamma   90.00
#
_symmetry.space_group_name_H-M   'P 1'
#
loop_
_entity.id
_entity.type
_entity.pdbx_description
1 polymer ?
#
loop_
_entity_poly.entity_id
_entity_poly.type
_entity_poly.pdbx_seq_one_letter_code
_entity_poly.pdbx_strand_id
1 'polypeptide(L)'
;MKHFNTESICVTPRKWLLAAALLLSLTCQGQTIAEVEAEIRRQRLPYPEIVLAQARLETGNFTSQRCRRDHNLFGIKHGKRYAKYRRWQDSVTDYKRRISSRYNGGDYYRFLRRIGYAEDAAYEAKLRKF
;
A
#
# COMPACT_ATOMS: atom_id res chain seq x y z
N MET A 1 -35.18 17.47 -67.46
CA MET A 1 -35.45 16.75 -66.19
C MET A 1 -34.14 16.11 -65.75
N LYS A 2 -33.51 16.63 -64.77
CA LYS A 2 -32.28 16.07 -64.21
C LYS A 2 -32.56 15.65 -62.76
N HIS A 3 -32.49 14.36 -62.48
CA HIS A 3 -32.57 13.79 -61.12
C HIS A 3 -31.26 14.05 -60.45
N PHE A 4 -31.28 14.79 -59.36
CA PHE A 4 -30.17 14.87 -58.41
C PHE A 4 -30.33 13.75 -57.38
N ASN A 5 -29.41 12.81 -57.45
CA ASN A 5 -29.28 11.76 -56.42
C ASN A 5 -28.41 12.33 -55.30
N THR A 6 -29.01 12.63 -54.18
CA THR A 6 -28.29 12.95 -52.96
C THR A 6 -28.01 11.66 -52.19
N GLU A 7 -26.85 11.09 -52.40
CA GLU A 7 -26.36 10.01 -51.54
C GLU A 7 -25.85 10.61 -50.22
N SER A 8 -26.63 10.37 -49.18
CA SER A 8 -26.21 10.68 -47.82
C SER A 8 -25.12 9.69 -47.40
N ILE A 9 -23.90 10.16 -47.34
CA ILE A 9 -22.79 9.40 -46.79
C ILE A 9 -22.95 9.36 -45.29
N CYS A 10 -23.43 8.24 -44.77
CA CYS A 10 -23.46 7.95 -43.33
C CYS A 10 -22.05 7.58 -42.87
N VAL A 11 -21.31 8.57 -42.37
CA VAL A 11 -20.00 8.35 -41.76
C VAL A 11 -20.24 7.90 -40.33
N THR A 12 -20.20 6.61 -40.09
CA THR A 12 -20.21 6.07 -38.73
C THR A 12 -18.83 6.26 -38.09
N PRO A 13 -18.72 6.91 -36.96
CA PRO A 13 -17.41 7.10 -36.31
C PRO A 13 -17.02 5.83 -35.54
N ARG A 14 -16.56 4.81 -36.25
CA ARG A 14 -16.00 3.58 -35.64
C ARG A 14 -14.62 3.80 -34.98
N LYS A 15 -14.05 4.98 -35.10
CA LYS A 15 -12.68 5.28 -34.60
C LYS A 15 -12.60 5.72 -33.15
N TRP A 16 -13.71 6.07 -32.52
CA TRP A 16 -13.74 6.54 -31.14
C TRP A 16 -13.93 5.43 -30.09
N LEU A 17 -14.35 4.25 -30.53
CA LEU A 17 -14.56 3.11 -29.59
C LEU A 17 -13.29 2.36 -29.21
N LEU A 18 -12.18 2.55 -29.95
CA LEU A 18 -10.91 1.90 -29.65
C LEU A 18 -10.03 2.70 -28.67
N ALA A 19 -10.29 3.99 -28.48
CA ALA A 19 -9.55 4.81 -27.53
C ALA A 19 -10.02 4.65 -26.08
N ALA A 20 -11.26 4.24 -25.85
CA ALA A 20 -11.81 4.04 -24.51
C ALA A 20 -11.39 2.71 -23.85
N ALA A 21 -10.98 1.72 -24.64
CA ALA A 21 -10.58 0.42 -24.12
C ALA A 21 -9.14 0.38 -23.58
N LEU A 22 -8.30 1.38 -23.86
CA LEU A 22 -6.90 1.43 -23.42
C LEU A 22 -6.72 2.05 -22.03
N LEU A 23 -7.75 2.64 -21.44
CA LEU A 23 -7.67 3.30 -20.12
C LEU A 23 -8.14 2.42 -18.96
N LEU A 24 -8.53 1.17 -19.20
CA LEU A 24 -9.04 0.26 -18.18
C LEU A 24 -8.07 -0.84 -17.77
N SER A 25 -6.84 -0.80 -18.22
CA SER A 25 -5.77 -1.58 -17.60
C SER A 25 -5.11 -0.77 -16.46
N LEU A 26 -5.92 -0.31 -15.52
CA LEU A 26 -5.47 -0.07 -14.16
C LEU A 26 -5.16 -1.45 -13.58
N THR A 27 -3.98 -1.94 -13.93
CA THR A 27 -3.36 -3.05 -13.22
C THR A 27 -3.40 -2.67 -11.75
N CYS A 28 -4.06 -3.46 -10.95
CA CYS A 28 -3.95 -3.40 -9.50
C CYS A 28 -2.49 -3.77 -9.16
N GLN A 29 -1.57 -2.84 -9.41
CA GLN A 29 -0.19 -2.95 -8.98
C GLN A 29 -0.23 -2.82 -7.47
N GLY A 30 0.33 -3.82 -6.81
CA GLY A 30 0.56 -3.75 -5.38
C GLY A 30 1.37 -2.48 -5.06
N GLN A 31 1.23 -1.98 -3.84
CA GLN A 31 1.95 -0.80 -3.35
C GLN A 31 3.46 -0.92 -3.56
N THR A 32 4.08 0.16 -4.01
CA THR A 32 5.53 0.27 -4.14
C THR A 32 6.17 0.71 -2.82
N ILE A 33 7.48 0.49 -2.68
CA ILE A 33 8.26 0.97 -1.53
C ILE A 33 8.11 2.49 -1.39
N ALA A 34 8.22 3.23 -2.50
CA ALA A 34 8.11 4.69 -2.51
C ALA A 34 6.72 5.19 -2.07
N GLU A 35 5.65 4.52 -2.49
CA GLU A 35 4.29 4.87 -2.06
C GLU A 35 4.08 4.63 -0.57
N VAL A 36 4.59 3.53 -0.03
CA VAL A 36 4.50 3.22 1.39
C VAL A 36 5.31 4.22 2.21
N GLU A 37 6.52 4.56 1.78
CA GLU A 37 7.35 5.56 2.43
C GLU A 37 6.66 6.93 2.44
N ALA A 38 6.11 7.36 1.30
CA ALA A 38 5.39 8.63 1.19
C ALA A 38 4.19 8.67 2.14
N GLU A 39 3.45 7.59 2.27
CA GLU A 39 2.30 7.51 3.17
C GLU A 39 2.72 7.54 4.65
N ILE A 40 3.80 6.83 5.03
CA ILE A 40 4.36 6.86 6.38
C ILE A 40 4.75 8.30 6.76
N ARG A 41 5.43 9.02 5.86
CA ARG A 41 5.82 10.42 6.04
C ARG A 41 4.61 11.35 6.09
N ARG A 42 3.63 11.16 5.21
CA ARG A 42 2.38 11.94 5.17
C ARG A 42 1.62 11.83 6.51
N GLN A 43 1.59 10.65 7.10
CA GLN A 43 0.96 10.44 8.40
C GLN A 43 1.84 10.88 9.59
N ARG A 44 3.07 11.35 9.34
CA ARG A 44 4.02 11.85 10.35
C ARG A 44 4.36 10.80 11.40
N LEU A 45 4.65 9.57 10.97
CA LEU A 45 5.15 8.56 11.89
C LEU A 45 6.61 8.88 12.26
N PRO A 46 7.03 8.62 13.52
CA PRO A 46 8.42 8.77 13.91
C PRO A 46 9.28 7.71 13.24
N TYR A 47 10.52 8.03 12.94
CA TYR A 47 11.49 7.12 12.30
C TYR A 47 10.93 6.40 11.08
N PRO A 48 10.52 7.15 10.05
CA PRO A 48 9.83 6.58 8.88
C PRO A 48 10.64 5.48 8.19
N GLU A 49 11.96 5.54 8.21
CA GLU A 49 12.85 4.51 7.70
C GLU A 49 12.73 3.19 8.45
N ILE A 50 12.62 3.23 9.78
CA ILE A 50 12.44 2.01 10.59
C ILE A 50 11.04 1.43 10.39
N VAL A 51 10.02 2.29 10.33
CA VAL A 51 8.64 1.86 10.08
C VAL A 51 8.51 1.25 8.68
N LEU A 52 9.19 1.82 7.68
CA LEU A 52 9.23 1.25 6.34
C LEU A 52 9.94 -0.13 6.35
N ALA A 53 11.07 -0.24 7.04
CA ALA A 53 11.78 -1.51 7.19
C ALA A 53 10.91 -2.58 7.84
N GLN A 54 10.11 -2.23 8.86
CA GLN A 54 9.14 -3.14 9.46
C GLN A 54 8.11 -3.62 8.43
N ALA A 55 7.48 -2.71 7.70
CA ALA A 55 6.50 -3.07 6.68
C ALA A 55 7.11 -4.02 5.62
N ARG A 56 8.33 -3.76 5.18
CA ARG A 56 9.07 -4.62 4.23
C ARG A 56 9.37 -5.99 4.80
N LEU A 57 9.84 -6.06 6.05
CA LEU A 57 10.17 -7.32 6.73
C LEU A 57 8.92 -8.17 6.91
N GLU A 58 7.83 -7.59 7.44
CA GLU A 58 6.57 -8.30 7.74
C GLU A 58 5.87 -8.84 6.47
N THR A 59 6.12 -8.22 5.34
CA THR A 59 5.43 -8.54 4.09
C THR A 59 6.32 -9.22 3.05
N GLY A 60 7.59 -9.44 3.33
CA GLY A 60 8.55 -9.92 2.33
C GLY A 60 8.64 -8.96 1.14
N ASN A 61 8.93 -7.68 1.40
CA ASN A 61 8.92 -6.62 0.39
C ASN A 61 7.59 -6.48 -0.36
N PHE A 62 6.46 -6.55 0.36
CA PHE A 62 5.09 -6.42 -0.15
C PHE A 62 4.65 -7.54 -1.10
N THR A 63 5.34 -8.68 -1.09
CA THR A 63 5.03 -9.82 -1.97
C THR A 63 4.14 -10.87 -1.32
N SER A 64 4.02 -10.89 0.00
CA SER A 64 3.27 -11.92 0.72
C SER A 64 1.79 -11.91 0.34
N GLN A 65 1.19 -13.11 0.31
CA GLN A 65 -0.24 -13.27 0.04
C GLN A 65 -1.11 -12.49 1.05
N ARG A 66 -0.69 -12.43 2.32
CA ARG A 66 -1.39 -11.65 3.36
C ARG A 66 -1.37 -10.15 3.05
N CYS A 67 -0.24 -9.63 2.61
CA CYS A 67 -0.14 -8.23 2.21
C CYS A 67 -1.11 -7.92 1.07
N ARG A 68 -1.13 -8.76 0.04
CA ARG A 68 -1.96 -8.56 -1.15
C ARG A 68 -3.45 -8.70 -0.88
N ARG A 69 -3.83 -9.68 -0.06
CA ARG A 69 -5.25 -10.00 0.22
C ARG A 69 -5.84 -9.16 1.35
N ASP A 70 -5.08 -9.01 2.44
CA ASP A 70 -5.59 -8.40 3.67
C ASP A 70 -5.10 -6.96 3.85
N HIS A 71 -4.26 -6.44 2.95
CA HIS A 71 -3.67 -5.09 2.98
C HIS A 71 -3.00 -4.74 4.32
N ASN A 72 -2.50 -5.75 5.02
CA ASN A 72 -1.88 -5.63 6.34
C ASN A 72 -0.36 -5.59 6.22
N LEU A 73 0.21 -4.38 6.24
CA LEU A 73 1.64 -4.16 6.03
C LEU A 73 2.50 -4.50 7.25
N PHE A 74 1.91 -4.56 8.44
CA PHE A 74 2.65 -4.66 9.69
C PHE A 74 2.33 -5.93 10.50
N GLY A 75 1.59 -6.87 9.95
CA GLY A 75 1.18 -8.06 10.68
C GLY A 75 0.31 -7.77 11.90
N ILE A 76 -0.42 -6.67 11.90
CA ILE A 76 -1.27 -6.26 13.03
C ILE A 76 -2.37 -7.28 13.26
N LYS A 77 -2.60 -7.60 14.53
CA LYS A 77 -3.71 -8.45 14.96
C LYS A 77 -4.74 -7.65 15.74
N HIS A 78 -6.02 -7.96 15.51
CA HIS A 78 -7.13 -7.55 16.35
C HIS A 78 -7.58 -8.78 17.15
N GLY A 79 -7.18 -8.84 18.42
CA GLY A 79 -7.31 -10.05 19.23
C GLY A 79 -6.41 -11.18 18.69
N LYS A 80 -6.99 -12.34 18.40
CA LYS A 80 -6.26 -13.51 17.90
C LYS A 80 -6.13 -13.56 16.36
N ARG A 81 -6.81 -12.68 15.64
CA ARG A 81 -6.86 -12.70 14.17
C ARG A 81 -6.06 -11.56 13.56
N TYR A 82 -5.42 -11.83 12.42
CA TYR A 82 -4.80 -10.77 11.64
C TYR A 82 -5.86 -9.79 11.13
N ALA A 83 -5.56 -8.50 11.29
CA ALA A 83 -6.43 -7.44 10.79
C ALA A 83 -6.48 -7.45 9.26
N LYS A 84 -7.65 -7.13 8.71
CA LYS A 84 -7.88 -6.94 7.28
C LYS A 84 -8.31 -5.50 7.05
N TYR A 85 -7.75 -4.87 6.05
CA TYR A 85 -8.02 -3.48 5.72
C TYR A 85 -8.60 -3.38 4.32
N ARG A 86 -9.39 -2.33 4.10
CA ARG A 86 -9.93 -2.02 2.78
C ARG A 86 -8.82 -1.54 1.83
N ARG A 87 -7.88 -0.77 2.35
CA ARG A 87 -6.73 -0.24 1.64
C ARG A 87 -5.50 -0.41 2.52
N TRP A 88 -4.33 -0.56 1.92
CA TRP A 88 -3.08 -0.72 2.66
C TRP A 88 -2.74 0.53 3.51
N GLN A 89 -3.16 1.75 3.09
CA GLN A 89 -2.98 2.97 3.87
C GLN A 89 -3.69 2.91 5.22
N ASP A 90 -4.79 2.16 5.30
CA ASP A 90 -5.54 2.00 6.55
C ASP A 90 -4.72 1.18 7.56
N SER A 91 -3.83 0.27 7.11
CA SER A 91 -2.90 -0.43 7.98
C SER A 91 -1.81 0.50 8.55
N VAL A 92 -1.36 1.52 7.79
CA VAL A 92 -0.45 2.56 8.27
C VAL A 92 -1.13 3.40 9.35
N THR A 93 -2.39 3.76 9.15
CA THR A 93 -3.19 4.49 10.13
C THR A 93 -3.39 3.69 11.42
N ASP A 94 -3.65 2.38 11.31
CA ASP A 94 -3.81 1.51 12.48
C ASP A 94 -2.48 1.29 13.23
N TYR A 95 -1.37 1.17 12.50
CA TYR A 95 -0.03 1.16 13.09
C TYR A 95 0.23 2.45 13.90
N LYS A 96 -0.06 3.61 13.32
CA LYS A 96 0.07 4.89 14.02
C LYS A 96 -0.74 4.90 15.31
N ARG A 97 -2.00 4.50 15.26
CA ARG A 97 -2.90 4.51 16.41
C ARG A 97 -2.51 3.55 17.50
N ARG A 98 -2.10 2.32 17.16
CA ARG A 98 -1.87 1.24 18.13
C ARG A 98 -0.45 1.14 18.62
N ILE A 99 0.50 1.51 17.81
CA ILE A 99 1.93 1.31 18.06
C ILE A 99 2.62 2.66 18.23
N SER A 100 2.69 3.43 17.17
CA SER A 100 3.44 4.68 17.14
C SER A 100 2.98 5.72 18.17
N SER A 101 1.69 5.78 18.49
CA SER A 101 1.12 6.67 19.51
C SER A 101 1.64 6.40 20.93
N ARG A 102 2.21 5.23 21.17
CA ARG A 102 2.82 4.83 22.46
C ARG A 102 4.29 5.24 22.58
N TYR A 103 4.87 5.74 21.50
CA TYR A 103 6.24 6.23 21.49
C TYR A 103 6.32 7.62 22.12
N ASN A 104 7.21 7.78 23.07
CA ASN A 104 7.39 9.01 23.83
C ASN A 104 8.84 9.56 23.78
N GLY A 105 9.60 9.14 22.77
CA GLY A 105 10.98 9.60 22.58
C GLY A 105 12.03 8.53 22.86
N GLY A 106 13.28 8.85 22.50
CA GLY A 106 14.43 7.95 22.68
C GLY A 106 14.64 6.99 21.50
N ASP A 107 15.35 5.91 21.77
CA ASP A 107 15.68 4.88 20.77
C ASP A 107 14.43 4.09 20.35
N TYR A 108 14.11 4.14 19.05
CA TYR A 108 12.90 3.51 18.52
C TYR A 108 12.98 1.97 18.53
N TYR A 109 14.15 1.37 18.36
CA TYR A 109 14.32 -0.07 18.47
C TYR A 109 14.09 -0.54 19.92
N ARG A 110 14.57 0.22 20.91
CA ARG A 110 14.28 -0.05 22.32
C ARG A 110 12.79 0.07 22.63
N PHE A 111 12.13 1.06 22.05
CA PHE A 111 10.68 1.20 22.14
C PHE A 111 9.95 -0.03 21.60
N LEU A 112 10.30 -0.50 20.40
CA LEU A 112 9.68 -1.68 19.78
C LEU A 112 9.85 -2.94 20.63
N ARG A 113 11.03 -3.14 21.22
CA ARG A 113 11.26 -4.25 22.17
C ARG A 113 10.37 -4.13 23.42
N ARG A 114 10.30 -2.94 24.01
CA ARG A 114 9.52 -2.69 25.23
C ARG A 114 8.03 -2.97 25.06
N ILE A 115 7.48 -2.71 23.90
CA ILE A 115 6.05 -2.95 23.61
C ILE A 115 5.76 -4.38 23.14
N GLY A 116 6.77 -5.25 23.05
CA GLY A 116 6.64 -6.63 22.60
C GLY A 116 6.43 -6.79 21.10
N TYR A 117 6.71 -5.75 20.31
CA TYR A 117 6.64 -5.86 18.84
C TYR A 117 7.80 -6.69 18.28
N ALA A 118 8.93 -6.64 18.95
CA ALA A 118 10.17 -7.30 18.57
C ALA A 118 10.59 -8.30 19.68
N GLU A 119 9.93 -9.44 19.75
CA GLU A 119 10.27 -10.49 20.71
C GLU A 119 11.56 -11.23 20.34
N ASP A 120 11.86 -11.33 19.04
CA ASP A 120 13.10 -11.92 18.53
C ASP A 120 14.28 -10.96 18.72
N ALA A 121 15.33 -11.41 19.43
CA ALA A 121 16.56 -10.64 19.61
C ALA A 121 17.24 -10.26 18.27
N ALA A 122 17.02 -11.04 17.20
CA ALA A 122 17.53 -10.75 15.88
C ALA A 122 16.65 -9.75 15.08
N TYR A 123 15.50 -9.32 15.60
CA TYR A 123 14.56 -8.46 14.89
C TYR A 123 15.19 -7.14 14.45
N GLU A 124 15.89 -6.46 15.35
CA GLU A 124 16.62 -5.23 15.03
C GLU A 124 17.66 -5.44 13.93
N ALA A 125 18.44 -6.54 14.01
CA ALA A 125 19.42 -6.87 12.99
C ALA A 125 18.77 -7.16 11.62
N LYS A 126 17.57 -7.73 11.61
CA LYS A 126 16.78 -7.92 10.38
C LYS A 126 16.30 -6.60 9.79
N LEU A 127 15.81 -5.66 10.64
CA LEU A 127 15.37 -4.34 10.20
C LEU A 127 16.50 -3.52 9.58
N ARG A 128 17.70 -3.59 10.16
CA ARG A 128 18.87 -2.85 9.68
C ARG A 128 19.38 -3.30 8.31
N LYS A 129 18.83 -4.39 7.74
CA LYS A 129 19.16 -4.87 6.39
C LYS A 129 18.36 -4.16 5.28
N PHE A 130 17.37 -3.39 5.63
CA PHE A 130 16.53 -2.63 4.70
C PHE A 130 16.90 -1.16 4.67
#